data_a3cea08ea67280f73eee18e95675c012
#
_entry.id   a3cea08ea67280f73eee18e95675c012
#
_cell.length_a   1.000
_cell.length_b   1.000
_cell.length_c   1.000
_cell.angle_alpha   90.00
_cell.angle_beta   90.00
_cell.angle_gamma   90.00
#
_symmetry.space_group_name_H-M   'P 1'
#
loop_
_entity.id
_entity.type
_entity.pdbx_description
1 polymer ?
#
loop_
_entity_poly.entity_id
_entity_poly.type
_entity_poly.pdbx_seq_one_letter_code
_entity_poly.pdbx_strand_id
1 'polypeptide(L)'
;WIREELESGLTLVLLPSLNLLSQTLKEWESESEGLNWICVCSDKSVAKDEDEWVVNASDLGISVTSDVDEIQDFLIQTPNGVIFSTYQSSPLVAEAQDSEGVPHFDLVIGDEAHRISGKVSTAFACVLDDQQIRANKRLFMTATPRILGLGAIKQANNENIDVACMEDKSLFGDVLYELNFSEAINRDLLCDYEVVVVGVNDPMIQSEIIRNSVISTLSGNRIDSQTLANHIALSKAIKDYSLKRVITFHHGVKQASNFCDHHSEIVNSFNNQSYGDMEVQTGFVCGDMPSTDRNIQINKLQTKGDEVRILSNARCLSEGVNIPSLDAIAFIDPRKSVVDIAQAVGRVIRKNDIKSHGYIILPVYLGNSQD
;
A
#
# COMPACT_ATOMS: atom_id res chain seq x y z
N TRP A 1 22.12 7.38 -4.05
CA TRP A 1 23.08 7.65 -2.99
C TRP A 1 23.79 6.37 -2.51
N ILE A 2 23.09 5.30 -2.03
CA ILE A 2 23.73 4.04 -1.58
C ILE A 2 24.59 3.43 -2.68
N ARG A 3 24.10 3.40 -3.93
CA ARG A 3 24.85 2.91 -5.08
C ARG A 3 26.13 3.69 -5.30
N GLU A 4 26.10 5.00 -5.18
CA GLU A 4 27.25 5.89 -5.32
C GLU A 4 28.24 5.72 -4.17
N GLU A 5 27.76 5.73 -2.92
CA GLU A 5 28.61 5.54 -1.73
C GLU A 5 29.31 4.17 -1.69
N LEU A 6 28.67 3.15 -2.23
CA LEU A 6 29.27 1.80 -2.33
C LEU A 6 30.07 1.60 -3.62
N GLU A 7 30.19 2.63 -4.47
CA GLU A 7 30.82 2.56 -5.81
C GLU A 7 30.27 1.37 -6.62
N SER A 8 28.98 1.10 -6.49
CA SER A 8 28.33 -0.06 -7.12
C SER A 8 28.00 0.25 -8.58
N GLY A 9 28.52 -0.54 -9.50
CA GLY A 9 28.23 -0.46 -10.92
C GLY A 9 26.91 -1.15 -11.25
N LEU A 10 26.98 -2.46 -11.48
CA LEU A 10 25.81 -3.26 -11.86
C LEU A 10 24.89 -3.47 -10.65
N THR A 11 23.66 -3.00 -10.76
CA THR A 11 22.71 -3.00 -9.64
C THR A 11 21.38 -3.66 -10.04
N LEU A 12 20.82 -4.50 -9.16
CA LEU A 12 19.46 -5.03 -9.27
C LEU A 12 18.58 -4.39 -8.20
N VAL A 13 17.42 -3.86 -8.62
CA VAL A 13 16.39 -3.31 -7.73
C VAL A 13 15.14 -4.17 -7.85
N LEU A 14 14.75 -4.81 -6.76
CA LEU A 14 13.57 -5.67 -6.68
C LEU A 14 12.43 -4.95 -5.97
N LEU A 15 11.28 -4.95 -6.61
CA LEU A 15 10.09 -4.23 -6.16
C LEU A 15 8.87 -5.15 -6.14
N PRO A 16 7.90 -4.91 -5.25
CA PRO A 16 6.75 -5.80 -5.11
C PRO A 16 5.74 -5.67 -6.24
N SER A 17 5.69 -4.54 -6.95
CA SER A 17 4.68 -4.30 -7.99
C SER A 17 5.20 -3.42 -9.12
N LEU A 18 4.56 -3.51 -10.30
CA LEU A 18 4.84 -2.66 -11.46
C LEU A 18 4.64 -1.16 -11.19
N ASN A 19 3.67 -0.81 -10.36
CA ASN A 19 3.44 0.60 -9.99
C ASN A 19 4.63 1.18 -9.22
N LEU A 20 5.11 0.44 -8.21
CA LEU A 20 6.28 0.86 -7.45
C LEU A 20 7.53 0.89 -8.34
N LEU A 21 7.66 -0.09 -9.25
CA LEU A 21 8.75 -0.11 -10.22
C LEU A 21 8.73 1.14 -11.11
N SER A 22 7.58 1.49 -11.67
CA SER A 22 7.44 2.70 -12.48
C SER A 22 7.74 3.99 -11.70
N GLN A 23 7.26 4.06 -10.45
CA GLN A 23 7.51 5.21 -9.59
C GLN A 23 9.01 5.32 -9.25
N THR A 24 9.62 4.23 -8.79
CA THR A 24 11.04 4.20 -8.42
C THR A 24 11.94 4.53 -9.61
N LEU A 25 11.64 3.98 -10.79
CA LEU A 25 12.38 4.29 -12.00
C LEU A 25 12.33 5.78 -12.32
N LYS A 26 11.13 6.40 -12.32
CA LYS A 26 10.99 7.84 -12.59
C LYS A 26 11.74 8.71 -11.59
N GLU A 27 11.72 8.34 -10.32
CA GLU A 27 12.48 9.03 -9.27
C GLU A 27 13.99 8.90 -9.51
N TRP A 28 14.48 7.71 -9.86
CA TRP A 28 15.89 7.49 -10.17
C TRP A 28 16.35 8.22 -11.43
N GLU A 29 15.52 8.25 -12.48
CA GLU A 29 15.81 9.01 -13.69
C GLU A 29 15.87 10.52 -13.44
N SER A 30 15.02 11.03 -12.54
CA SER A 30 15.04 12.47 -12.20
C SER A 30 16.26 12.90 -11.40
N GLU A 31 16.85 11.98 -10.63
CA GLU A 31 18.01 12.24 -9.77
C GLU A 31 19.35 11.83 -10.40
N SER A 32 19.34 11.04 -11.49
CA SER A 32 20.55 10.48 -12.10
C SER A 32 20.62 10.80 -13.59
N GLU A 33 21.56 11.64 -14.00
CA GLU A 33 21.80 11.90 -15.41
C GLU A 33 22.43 10.68 -16.10
N GLY A 34 21.80 10.21 -17.20
CA GLY A 34 22.34 9.15 -18.03
C GLY A 34 22.26 7.75 -17.40
N LEU A 35 21.27 7.49 -16.60
CA LEU A 35 21.01 6.16 -16.04
C LEU A 35 20.74 5.14 -17.15
N ASN A 36 21.58 4.11 -17.26
CA ASN A 36 21.33 2.97 -18.15
C ASN A 36 20.51 1.93 -17.38
N TRP A 37 19.33 1.60 -17.87
CA TRP A 37 18.44 0.69 -17.17
C TRP A 37 17.65 -0.21 -18.12
N ILE A 38 17.14 -1.32 -17.55
CA ILE A 38 16.17 -2.21 -18.16
C ILE A 38 15.14 -2.62 -17.10
N CYS A 39 13.88 -2.78 -17.50
CA CYS A 39 12.84 -3.28 -16.64
C CYS A 39 12.49 -4.73 -16.99
N VAL A 40 12.54 -5.61 -15.99
CA VAL A 40 12.23 -7.03 -16.16
C VAL A 40 10.89 -7.34 -15.49
N CYS A 41 9.91 -7.73 -16.31
CA CYS A 41 8.61 -8.14 -15.83
C CYS A 41 7.97 -9.13 -16.80
N SER A 42 7.39 -10.20 -16.30
CA SER A 42 6.62 -11.15 -17.11
C SER A 42 5.16 -10.73 -17.19
N ASP A 43 4.60 -10.58 -18.38
CA ASP A 43 3.19 -10.22 -18.62
C ASP A 43 2.16 -11.19 -17.98
N LYS A 44 2.61 -12.35 -17.53
CA LYS A 44 1.74 -13.41 -16.98
C LYS A 44 1.63 -13.39 -15.45
N SER A 45 2.31 -12.51 -14.77
CA SER A 45 2.56 -12.67 -13.32
C SER A 45 1.52 -12.03 -12.41
N VAL A 46 0.52 -11.37 -12.90
CA VAL A 46 -0.22 -10.39 -12.09
C VAL A 46 -1.53 -10.90 -11.51
N ALA A 47 -1.74 -12.18 -11.36
CA ALA A 47 -3.10 -12.64 -11.06
C ALA A 47 -3.24 -13.67 -9.96
N LYS A 48 -2.43 -13.73 -8.91
CA LYS A 48 -2.64 -14.76 -7.87
C LYS A 48 -2.55 -14.33 -6.41
N ASP A 49 -2.03 -13.18 -6.08
CA ASP A 49 -2.18 -12.65 -4.72
C ASP A 49 -3.38 -11.72 -4.67
N GLU A 50 -4.32 -11.99 -3.75
CA GLU A 50 -5.59 -11.27 -3.59
C GLU A 50 -5.43 -9.76 -3.34
N ASP A 51 -4.21 -9.28 -3.11
CA ASP A 51 -3.87 -7.90 -2.80
C ASP A 51 -3.08 -7.17 -3.92
N GLU A 52 -2.73 -7.83 -5.04
CA GLU A 52 -1.94 -7.22 -6.10
C GLU A 52 -2.78 -6.63 -7.24
N TRP A 53 -2.35 -5.47 -7.69
CA TRP A 53 -2.98 -4.71 -8.76
C TRP A 53 -2.64 -5.30 -10.12
N VAL A 54 -3.66 -5.60 -10.92
CA VAL A 54 -3.45 -5.90 -12.34
C VAL A 54 -3.16 -4.60 -13.08
N VAL A 55 -1.89 -4.34 -13.36
CA VAL A 55 -1.45 -3.20 -14.16
C VAL A 55 -0.63 -3.74 -15.31
N ASN A 56 -0.98 -3.36 -16.54
CA ASN A 56 -0.15 -3.66 -17.70
C ASN A 56 1.01 -2.66 -17.78
N ALA A 57 2.19 -3.12 -18.15
CA ALA A 57 3.36 -2.26 -18.32
C ALA A 57 3.12 -1.14 -19.34
N SER A 58 2.33 -1.41 -20.38
CA SER A 58 1.91 -0.41 -21.38
C SER A 58 1.13 0.75 -20.76
N ASP A 59 0.35 0.52 -19.69
CA ASP A 59 -0.45 1.56 -19.03
C ASP A 59 0.43 2.53 -18.24
N LEU A 60 1.63 2.10 -17.85
CA LEU A 60 2.61 2.89 -17.10
C LEU A 60 3.59 3.64 -18.00
N GLY A 61 3.58 3.37 -19.30
CA GLY A 61 4.49 4.00 -20.29
C GLY A 61 5.94 3.58 -20.13
N ILE A 62 6.22 2.41 -19.54
CA ILE A 62 7.56 1.82 -19.42
C ILE A 62 7.69 0.61 -20.35
N SER A 63 8.87 0.48 -20.98
CA SER A 63 9.23 -0.72 -21.71
C SER A 63 9.72 -1.77 -20.74
N VAL A 64 9.15 -2.96 -20.80
CA VAL A 64 9.57 -4.11 -20.00
C VAL A 64 9.95 -5.27 -20.90
N THR A 65 10.87 -6.10 -20.42
CA THR A 65 11.25 -7.35 -21.10
C THR A 65 11.00 -8.56 -20.19
N SER A 66 10.73 -9.69 -20.82
CA SER A 66 10.77 -11.03 -20.22
C SER A 66 11.72 -11.95 -20.98
N ASP A 67 12.48 -11.40 -21.90
CA ASP A 67 13.45 -12.12 -22.73
C ASP A 67 14.77 -12.27 -21.98
N VAL A 68 15.15 -13.50 -21.69
CA VAL A 68 16.35 -13.84 -20.92
C VAL A 68 17.61 -13.45 -21.68
N ASP A 69 17.62 -13.57 -23.00
CA ASP A 69 18.78 -13.21 -23.83
C ASP A 69 19.01 -11.69 -23.81
N GLU A 70 17.93 -10.90 -23.86
CA GLU A 70 18.01 -9.43 -23.72
C GLU A 70 18.54 -9.00 -22.36
N ILE A 71 18.09 -9.68 -21.29
CA ILE A 71 18.57 -9.42 -19.92
C ILE A 71 20.06 -9.77 -19.82
N GLN A 72 20.48 -10.89 -20.38
CA GLN A 72 21.88 -11.32 -20.40
C GLN A 72 22.77 -10.33 -21.17
N ASP A 73 22.34 -9.92 -22.36
CA ASP A 73 23.06 -8.92 -23.15
C ASP A 73 23.23 -7.61 -22.38
N PHE A 74 22.21 -7.15 -21.70
CA PHE A 74 22.28 -5.96 -20.85
C PHE A 74 23.30 -6.13 -19.71
N LEU A 75 23.28 -7.27 -19.02
CA LEU A 75 24.23 -7.56 -17.94
C LEU A 75 25.69 -7.53 -18.41
N ILE A 76 25.97 -8.05 -19.60
CA ILE A 76 27.33 -8.10 -20.17
C ILE A 76 27.77 -6.72 -20.70
N GLN A 77 26.88 -6.00 -21.36
CA GLN A 77 27.25 -4.78 -22.10
C GLN A 77 27.19 -3.52 -21.23
N THR A 78 26.53 -3.59 -20.07
CA THR A 78 26.24 -2.40 -19.26
C THR A 78 26.76 -2.55 -17.81
N PRO A 79 28.08 -2.46 -17.59
CA PRO A 79 28.67 -2.71 -16.27
C PRO A 79 28.21 -1.74 -15.17
N ASN A 80 27.68 -0.57 -15.55
CA ASN A 80 27.09 0.42 -14.65
C ASN A 80 25.57 0.49 -14.79
N GLY A 81 24.94 -0.58 -15.25
CA GLY A 81 23.51 -0.65 -15.50
C GLY A 81 22.69 -0.91 -14.24
N VAL A 82 21.40 -0.61 -14.34
CA VAL A 82 20.41 -0.94 -13.30
C VAL A 82 19.31 -1.80 -13.91
N ILE A 83 19.07 -2.94 -13.32
CA ILE A 83 17.88 -3.76 -13.61
C ILE A 83 16.82 -3.46 -12.56
N PHE A 84 15.66 -2.98 -12.98
CA PHE A 84 14.46 -2.90 -12.16
C PHE A 84 13.60 -4.12 -12.45
N SER A 85 13.31 -4.94 -11.44
CA SER A 85 12.51 -6.14 -11.61
C SER A 85 11.45 -6.27 -10.52
N THR A 86 10.33 -6.90 -10.85
CA THR A 86 9.43 -7.36 -9.81
C THR A 86 10.00 -8.63 -9.16
N TYR A 87 9.67 -8.87 -7.88
CA TYR A 87 10.09 -10.12 -7.21
C TYR A 87 9.64 -11.37 -7.97
N GLN A 88 8.45 -11.34 -8.57
CA GLN A 88 7.90 -12.46 -9.35
C GLN A 88 8.72 -12.75 -10.60
N SER A 89 9.36 -11.74 -11.18
CA SER A 89 10.18 -11.86 -12.40
C SER A 89 11.66 -12.06 -12.11
N SER A 90 12.08 -12.01 -10.85
CA SER A 90 13.48 -12.24 -10.48
C SER A 90 14.06 -13.60 -10.92
N PRO A 91 13.28 -14.69 -11.10
CA PRO A 91 13.79 -15.91 -11.72
C PRO A 91 14.32 -15.74 -13.16
N LEU A 92 13.79 -14.80 -13.95
CA LEU A 92 14.31 -14.49 -15.29
C LEU A 92 15.70 -13.86 -15.19
N VAL A 93 15.93 -13.01 -14.18
CA VAL A 93 17.24 -12.43 -13.89
C VAL A 93 18.23 -13.49 -13.43
N ALA A 94 17.78 -14.44 -12.62
CA ALA A 94 18.59 -15.58 -12.18
C ALA A 94 18.98 -16.46 -13.38
N GLU A 95 18.06 -16.78 -14.26
CA GLU A 95 18.28 -17.54 -15.49
C GLU A 95 19.30 -16.84 -16.42
N ALA A 96 19.18 -15.52 -16.60
CA ALA A 96 20.14 -14.74 -17.36
C ALA A 96 21.56 -14.76 -16.77
N GLN A 97 21.67 -14.83 -15.43
CA GLN A 97 22.95 -14.93 -14.75
C GLN A 97 23.55 -16.33 -14.75
N ASP A 98 22.78 -17.40 -15.03
CA ASP A 98 23.30 -18.77 -14.99
C ASP A 98 24.29 -19.08 -16.13
N SER A 99 24.34 -18.22 -17.14
CA SER A 99 25.28 -18.38 -18.26
C SER A 99 26.70 -18.00 -17.86
N GLU A 100 27.67 -18.74 -18.45
CA GLU A 100 29.10 -18.50 -18.22
C GLU A 100 29.54 -17.10 -18.71
N GLY A 101 30.28 -16.39 -17.90
CA GLY A 101 30.81 -15.05 -18.23
C GLY A 101 29.88 -13.88 -17.91
N VAL A 102 28.69 -14.12 -17.44
CA VAL A 102 27.79 -13.05 -16.97
C VAL A 102 28.24 -12.54 -15.60
N PRO A 103 28.38 -11.19 -15.42
CA PRO A 103 28.90 -10.61 -14.19
C PRO A 103 27.94 -10.80 -13.01
N HIS A 104 28.49 -10.71 -11.79
CA HIS A 104 27.70 -10.59 -10.58
C HIS A 104 27.19 -9.18 -10.41
N PHE A 105 26.07 -9.01 -9.72
CA PHE A 105 25.65 -7.69 -9.26
C PHE A 105 26.60 -7.18 -8.19
N ASP A 106 26.96 -5.90 -8.25
CA ASP A 106 27.65 -5.25 -7.13
C ASP A 106 26.71 -5.04 -5.95
N LEU A 107 25.46 -4.71 -6.26
CA LEU A 107 24.43 -4.42 -5.26
C LEU A 107 23.08 -4.96 -5.71
N VAL A 108 22.39 -5.63 -4.80
CA VAL A 108 20.97 -5.96 -4.92
C VAL A 108 20.19 -5.20 -3.84
N ILE A 109 19.18 -4.46 -4.26
CA ILE A 109 18.26 -3.75 -3.36
C ILE A 109 16.90 -4.41 -3.44
N GLY A 110 16.39 -4.90 -2.31
CA GLY A 110 15.04 -5.45 -2.18
C GLY A 110 14.16 -4.50 -1.38
N ASP A 111 13.22 -3.84 -2.04
CA ASP A 111 12.24 -2.98 -1.38
C ASP A 111 11.00 -3.78 -0.97
N GLU A 112 10.34 -3.38 0.13
CA GLU A 112 9.26 -4.13 0.78
C GLU A 112 9.64 -5.62 1.02
N ALA A 113 10.85 -5.82 1.52
CA ALA A 113 11.48 -7.14 1.67
C ALA A 113 10.72 -8.10 2.61
N HIS A 114 9.71 -7.62 3.36
CA HIS A 114 8.80 -8.49 4.11
C HIS A 114 8.06 -9.50 3.20
N ARG A 115 7.95 -9.22 1.90
CA ARG A 115 7.35 -10.13 0.90
C ARG A 115 8.23 -11.32 0.57
N ILE A 116 9.54 -11.23 0.78
CA ILE A 116 10.47 -12.35 0.59
C ILE A 116 10.35 -13.36 1.74
N SER A 117 9.82 -12.93 2.90
CA SER A 117 9.61 -13.81 4.05
C SER A 117 8.47 -14.77 3.83
N GLY A 118 8.66 -16.02 4.22
CA GLY A 118 7.69 -17.10 4.06
C GLY A 118 8.31 -18.32 3.41
N LYS A 119 7.59 -19.00 2.54
CA LYS A 119 8.11 -20.22 1.87
C LYS A 119 9.27 -19.88 0.93
N VAL A 120 10.41 -20.52 1.14
CA VAL A 120 11.63 -20.34 0.30
C VAL A 120 11.43 -20.87 -1.12
N SER A 121 10.49 -21.78 -1.34
CA SER A 121 10.20 -22.35 -2.68
C SER A 121 9.46 -21.40 -3.64
N THR A 122 9.28 -20.14 -3.27
CA THR A 122 8.61 -19.15 -4.12
C THR A 122 9.60 -18.39 -5.01
N ALA A 123 9.14 -17.90 -6.15
CA ALA A 123 9.92 -17.02 -7.03
C ALA A 123 10.52 -15.82 -6.29
N PHE A 124 9.86 -15.36 -5.23
CA PHE A 124 10.31 -14.24 -4.39
C PHE A 124 11.61 -14.52 -3.63
N ALA A 125 11.88 -15.78 -3.32
CA ALA A 125 13.01 -16.16 -2.47
C ALA A 125 14.32 -16.36 -3.25
N CYS A 126 14.31 -16.36 -4.57
CA CYS A 126 15.53 -16.58 -5.38
C CYS A 126 16.62 -15.53 -5.09
N VAL A 127 16.24 -14.33 -4.64
CA VAL A 127 17.19 -13.28 -4.26
C VAL A 127 17.98 -13.61 -2.99
N LEU A 128 17.50 -14.53 -2.16
CA LEU A 128 18.18 -14.97 -0.94
C LEU A 128 19.24 -16.07 -1.19
N ASP A 129 19.25 -16.63 -2.39
CA ASP A 129 20.14 -17.72 -2.78
C ASP A 129 21.26 -17.19 -3.68
N ASP A 130 22.51 -17.24 -3.18
CA ASP A 130 23.71 -16.81 -3.93
C ASP A 130 23.98 -17.64 -5.19
N GLN A 131 23.41 -18.84 -5.29
CA GLN A 131 23.53 -19.68 -6.48
C GLN A 131 22.55 -19.24 -7.57
N GLN A 132 21.43 -18.62 -7.21
CA GLN A 132 20.44 -18.14 -8.17
C GLN A 132 20.72 -16.70 -8.61
N ILE A 133 20.83 -15.77 -7.67
CA ILE A 133 21.21 -14.38 -7.97
C ILE A 133 22.55 -14.09 -7.30
N ARG A 134 23.60 -13.99 -8.12
CA ARG A 134 24.95 -13.74 -7.65
C ARG A 134 25.17 -12.26 -7.41
N ALA A 135 25.49 -11.89 -6.17
CA ALA A 135 25.67 -10.49 -5.79
C ALA A 135 26.75 -10.32 -4.72
N ASN A 136 27.50 -9.23 -4.80
CA ASN A 136 28.54 -8.89 -3.81
C ASN A 136 27.91 -8.35 -2.52
N LYS A 137 26.84 -7.58 -2.63
CA LYS A 137 26.12 -6.96 -1.50
C LYS A 137 24.62 -7.03 -1.71
N ARG A 138 23.87 -7.19 -0.62
CA ARG A 138 22.40 -7.12 -0.60
C ARG A 138 21.96 -6.13 0.46
N LEU A 139 20.95 -5.34 0.11
CA LEU A 139 20.26 -4.43 1.02
C LEU A 139 18.76 -4.73 0.96
N PHE A 140 18.19 -5.11 2.09
CA PHE A 140 16.76 -5.35 2.23
C PHE A 140 16.13 -4.21 3.01
N MET A 141 15.07 -3.63 2.45
CA MET A 141 14.35 -2.51 3.02
C MET A 141 12.88 -2.89 3.25
N THR A 142 12.33 -2.53 4.38
CA THR A 142 10.90 -2.68 4.67
C THR A 142 10.49 -1.77 5.82
N ALA A 143 9.27 -1.25 5.76
CA ALA A 143 8.67 -0.54 6.90
C ALA A 143 8.19 -1.50 8.00
N THR A 144 7.99 -2.78 7.68
CA THR A 144 7.35 -3.76 8.55
C THR A 144 8.03 -5.12 8.44
N PRO A 145 9.12 -5.37 9.21
CA PRO A 145 9.80 -6.66 9.19
C PRO A 145 8.81 -7.79 9.54
N ARG A 146 8.81 -8.83 8.73
CA ARG A 146 7.97 -10.02 8.96
C ARG A 146 8.70 -11.04 9.80
N ILE A 147 8.28 -11.14 11.05
CA ILE A 147 8.78 -12.09 12.02
C ILE A 147 7.79 -13.26 12.12
N LEU A 148 8.27 -14.45 11.87
CA LEU A 148 7.46 -15.66 11.96
C LEU A 148 7.43 -16.16 13.41
N GLY A 149 6.23 -16.31 13.98
CA GLY A 149 6.10 -16.86 15.32
C GLY A 149 6.59 -18.32 15.40
N LEU A 150 7.09 -18.73 16.57
CA LEU A 150 7.62 -20.09 16.82
C LEU A 150 6.64 -21.23 16.42
N GLY A 151 5.35 -20.98 16.50
CA GLY A 151 4.31 -21.92 16.06
C GLY A 151 4.31 -22.13 14.55
N ALA A 152 4.44 -21.07 13.77
CA ALA A 152 4.48 -21.14 12.31
C ALA A 152 5.78 -21.82 11.82
N ILE A 153 6.91 -21.52 12.45
CA ILE A 153 8.20 -22.17 12.14
C ILE A 153 8.13 -23.67 12.47
N LYS A 154 7.56 -24.06 13.61
CA LYS A 154 7.40 -25.47 13.96
C LYS A 154 6.47 -26.22 13.01
N GLN A 155 5.39 -25.58 12.59
CA GLN A 155 4.48 -26.18 11.62
C GLN A 155 5.17 -26.37 10.26
N ALA A 156 5.90 -25.37 9.77
CA ALA A 156 6.66 -25.46 8.54
C ALA A 156 7.70 -26.59 8.59
N ASN A 157 8.44 -26.71 9.70
CA ASN A 157 9.41 -27.78 9.90
C ASN A 157 8.75 -29.16 9.92
N ASN A 158 7.55 -29.31 10.50
CA ASN A 158 6.81 -30.57 10.49
C ASN A 158 6.31 -30.95 9.08
N GLU A 159 6.09 -29.98 8.22
CA GLU A 159 5.65 -30.14 6.85
C GLU A 159 6.84 -30.21 5.87
N ASN A 160 8.08 -30.19 6.34
CA ASN A 160 9.33 -30.07 5.55
C ASN A 160 9.28 -28.88 4.56
N ILE A 161 8.79 -27.75 5.02
CA ILE A 161 8.74 -26.51 4.26
C ILE A 161 9.81 -25.56 4.80
N ASP A 162 10.77 -25.21 3.96
CA ASP A 162 11.75 -24.18 4.29
C ASP A 162 11.07 -22.80 4.28
N VAL A 163 11.29 -22.03 5.34
CA VAL A 163 10.74 -20.69 5.50
C VAL A 163 11.83 -19.67 5.81
N ALA A 164 11.80 -18.54 5.12
CA ALA A 164 12.64 -17.39 5.40
C ALA A 164 11.96 -16.48 6.43
N CYS A 165 12.65 -16.19 7.52
CA CYS A 165 12.24 -15.25 8.55
C CYS A 165 13.20 -14.06 8.56
N MET A 166 12.71 -12.83 8.65
CA MET A 166 13.59 -11.65 8.63
C MET A 166 14.47 -11.51 9.88
N GLU A 167 14.23 -12.32 10.92
CA GLU A 167 15.15 -12.44 12.05
C GLU A 167 16.38 -13.32 11.74
N ASP A 168 16.32 -14.08 10.65
CA ASP A 168 17.45 -14.93 10.25
C ASP A 168 18.55 -14.09 9.61
N LYS A 169 19.55 -13.76 10.41
CA LYS A 169 20.69 -12.97 9.98
C LYS A 169 21.56 -13.65 8.91
N SER A 170 21.47 -14.95 8.76
CA SER A 170 22.18 -15.66 7.70
C SER A 170 21.56 -15.40 6.32
N LEU A 171 20.27 -15.08 6.27
CA LEU A 171 19.55 -14.75 5.04
C LEU A 171 19.45 -13.24 4.79
N PHE A 172 19.14 -12.47 5.83
CA PHE A 172 18.84 -11.03 5.68
C PHE A 172 19.95 -10.11 6.20
N GLY A 173 20.96 -10.64 6.86
CA GLY A 173 22.01 -9.83 7.45
C GLY A 173 21.60 -9.16 8.77
N ASP A 174 22.44 -8.23 9.23
CA ASP A 174 22.15 -7.41 10.42
C ASP A 174 21.26 -6.22 10.05
N VAL A 175 20.45 -5.78 11.04
CA VAL A 175 19.70 -4.52 10.92
C VAL A 175 20.70 -3.37 10.93
N LEU A 176 20.82 -2.68 9.79
CA LEU A 176 21.75 -1.56 9.63
C LEU A 176 21.18 -0.26 10.16
N TYR A 177 19.87 -0.07 10.00
CA TYR A 177 19.18 1.15 10.37
C TYR A 177 17.70 0.89 10.62
N GLU A 178 17.14 1.56 11.63
CA GLU A 178 15.71 1.54 11.95
C GLU A 178 15.24 2.98 12.18
N LEU A 179 14.14 3.37 11.51
CA LEU A 179 13.50 4.67 11.67
C LEU A 179 12.03 4.44 12.04
N ASN A 180 11.69 4.62 13.30
CA ASN A 180 10.31 4.55 13.76
C ASN A 180 9.55 5.86 13.49
N PHE A 181 8.21 5.84 13.56
CA PHE A 181 7.37 7.02 13.31
C PHE A 181 7.71 8.19 14.24
N SER A 182 7.91 7.93 15.53
CA SER A 182 8.23 8.97 16.50
C SER A 182 9.53 9.72 16.14
N GLU A 183 10.55 8.99 15.76
CA GLU A 183 11.82 9.58 15.35
C GLU A 183 11.68 10.33 14.02
N ALA A 184 10.93 9.77 13.04
CA ALA A 184 10.67 10.44 11.77
C ALA A 184 9.89 11.75 11.95
N ILE A 185 8.92 11.79 12.87
CA ILE A 185 8.17 13.00 13.24
C ILE A 185 9.11 14.01 13.93
N ASN A 186 9.90 13.56 14.89
CA ASN A 186 10.86 14.42 15.59
C ASN A 186 11.93 15.03 14.66
N ARG A 187 12.29 14.32 13.58
CA ARG A 187 13.19 14.79 12.53
C ARG A 187 12.51 15.62 11.45
N ASP A 188 11.22 15.91 11.62
CA ASP A 188 10.42 16.68 10.65
C ASP A 188 10.32 16.03 9.23
N LEU A 189 10.47 14.71 9.16
CA LEU A 189 10.30 13.93 7.93
C LEU A 189 8.84 13.55 7.68
N LEU A 190 8.07 13.41 8.75
CA LEU A 190 6.64 13.13 8.74
C LEU A 190 5.90 14.16 9.59
N CYS A 191 4.61 14.39 9.31
CA CYS A 191 3.77 15.17 10.22
C CYS A 191 3.29 14.29 11.38
N ASP A 192 2.85 14.92 12.46
CA ASP A 192 2.26 14.22 13.60
C ASP A 192 0.88 13.65 13.26
N TYR A 193 0.33 12.80 14.12
CA TYR A 193 -0.98 12.20 13.91
C TYR A 193 -1.81 12.14 15.19
N GLU A 194 -3.13 12.12 14.98
CA GLU A 194 -4.10 11.96 16.04
C GLU A 194 -5.01 10.76 15.77
N VAL A 195 -5.21 9.91 16.79
CA VAL A 195 -6.16 8.79 16.71
C VAL A 195 -7.49 9.23 17.30
N VAL A 196 -8.50 9.32 16.45
CA VAL A 196 -9.84 9.79 16.80
C VAL A 196 -10.78 8.59 16.90
N VAL A 197 -11.16 8.21 18.12
CA VAL A 197 -12.16 7.17 18.37
C VAL A 197 -13.55 7.82 18.50
N VAL A 198 -14.43 7.50 17.55
CA VAL A 198 -15.79 8.07 17.52
C VAL A 198 -16.81 7.03 17.92
N GLY A 199 -17.30 7.11 19.17
CA GLY A 199 -18.37 6.24 19.68
C GLY A 199 -19.74 6.69 19.20
N VAL A 200 -20.54 5.76 18.68
CA VAL A 200 -21.95 5.97 18.31
C VAL A 200 -22.79 4.92 19.01
N ASN A 201 -23.81 5.35 19.76
CA ASN A 201 -24.71 4.47 20.51
C ASN A 201 -26.12 4.44 19.89
N ASP A 202 -26.96 3.49 20.32
CA ASP A 202 -28.34 3.32 19.83
C ASP A 202 -29.20 4.57 19.96
N PRO A 203 -29.20 5.33 21.08
CA PRO A 203 -29.96 6.58 21.15
C PRO A 203 -29.57 7.62 20.07
N MET A 204 -28.30 7.70 19.72
CA MET A 204 -27.85 8.57 18.62
C MET A 204 -28.41 8.07 17.28
N ILE A 205 -28.32 6.77 17.02
CA ILE A 205 -28.89 6.13 15.83
C ILE A 205 -30.39 6.34 15.76
N GLN A 206 -31.12 6.08 16.85
CA GLN A 206 -32.56 6.26 16.93
C GLN A 206 -32.99 7.72 16.73
N SER A 207 -32.25 8.67 17.30
CA SER A 207 -32.55 10.09 17.11
C SER A 207 -32.43 10.51 15.66
N GLU A 208 -31.46 9.98 14.94
CA GLU A 208 -31.29 10.24 13.51
C GLU A 208 -32.35 9.52 12.66
N ILE A 209 -32.71 8.27 13.00
CA ILE A 209 -33.81 7.54 12.35
C ILE A 209 -35.14 8.28 12.52
N ILE A 210 -35.45 8.74 13.75
CA ILE A 210 -36.70 9.45 14.04
C ILE A 210 -36.78 10.80 13.31
N ARG A 211 -35.65 11.53 13.25
CA ARG A 211 -35.61 12.83 12.57
C ARG A 211 -35.83 12.71 11.06
N ASN A 212 -35.34 11.65 10.45
CA ASN A 212 -35.27 11.52 9.00
C ASN A 212 -36.27 10.54 8.37
N SER A 213 -37.19 9.97 9.16
CA SER A 213 -38.36 9.13 8.77
C SER A 213 -38.07 7.92 7.88
N VAL A 214 -36.90 7.76 7.31
CA VAL A 214 -36.57 6.61 6.44
C VAL A 214 -35.06 6.42 6.35
N ILE A 215 -34.57 5.33 6.88
CA ILE A 215 -33.35 4.74 6.34
C ILE A 215 -33.74 3.46 5.58
N SER A 216 -34.55 3.64 4.58
CA SER A 216 -34.54 2.77 3.40
C SER A 216 -33.75 3.51 2.37
N THR A 217 -32.63 2.93 1.91
CA THR A 217 -31.95 3.41 0.71
C THR A 217 -32.96 3.55 -0.41
N LEU A 218 -32.73 4.42 -1.41
CA LEU A 218 -33.53 4.51 -2.63
C LEU A 218 -33.72 3.13 -3.30
N SER A 219 -32.81 2.18 -3.01
CA SER A 219 -32.88 0.78 -3.42
C SER A 219 -33.74 -0.13 -2.52
N GLY A 220 -34.32 0.38 -1.44
CA GLY A 220 -35.18 -0.40 -0.51
C GLY A 220 -34.45 -1.34 0.45
N ASN A 221 -33.12 -1.29 0.49
CA ASN A 221 -32.31 -2.12 1.41
C ASN A 221 -32.31 -1.51 2.82
N ARG A 222 -32.48 -2.35 3.84
CA ARG A 222 -32.31 -1.95 5.24
C ARG A 222 -30.82 -1.87 5.55
N ILE A 223 -30.38 -0.73 6.08
CA ILE A 223 -29.03 -0.55 6.61
C ILE A 223 -29.04 -1.03 8.08
N ASP A 224 -28.06 -1.87 8.45
CA ASP A 224 -27.89 -2.29 9.82
C ASP A 224 -27.29 -1.17 10.70
N SER A 225 -27.50 -1.28 12.01
CA SER A 225 -27.08 -0.25 12.98
C SER A 225 -25.57 0.01 12.98
N GLN A 226 -24.76 -1.03 12.75
CA GLN A 226 -23.30 -0.89 12.68
C GLN A 226 -22.88 -0.06 11.46
N THR A 227 -23.45 -0.38 10.30
CA THR A 227 -23.17 0.37 9.06
C THR A 227 -23.58 1.83 9.22
N LEU A 228 -24.76 2.10 9.76
CA LEU A 228 -25.22 3.46 10.01
C LEU A 228 -24.32 4.19 11.00
N ALA A 229 -23.90 3.53 12.10
CA ALA A 229 -22.99 4.09 13.07
C ALA A 229 -21.65 4.51 12.42
N ASN A 230 -21.13 3.71 11.49
CA ASN A 230 -19.90 4.03 10.76
C ASN A 230 -20.05 5.31 9.92
N HIS A 231 -21.18 5.49 9.23
CA HIS A 231 -21.47 6.71 8.48
C HIS A 231 -21.57 7.95 9.37
N ILE A 232 -22.30 7.83 10.50
CA ILE A 232 -22.45 8.91 11.49
C ILE A 232 -21.11 9.29 12.09
N ALA A 233 -20.31 8.29 12.51
CA ALA A 233 -19.01 8.52 13.11
C ALA A 233 -18.04 9.24 12.15
N LEU A 234 -17.99 8.79 10.89
CA LEU A 234 -17.16 9.43 9.90
C LEU A 234 -17.60 10.86 9.63
N SER A 235 -18.90 11.09 9.47
CA SER A 235 -19.48 12.43 9.27
C SER A 235 -19.14 13.40 10.40
N LYS A 236 -19.25 12.91 11.63
CA LYS A 236 -18.91 13.68 12.82
C LYS A 236 -17.42 14.04 12.85
N ALA A 237 -16.53 13.07 12.60
CA ALA A 237 -15.09 13.32 12.57
C ALA A 237 -14.73 14.34 11.46
N ILE A 238 -15.30 14.20 10.27
CA ILE A 238 -15.07 15.14 9.15
C ILE A 238 -15.43 16.57 9.57
N LYS A 239 -16.58 16.75 10.22
CA LYS A 239 -17.04 18.06 10.67
C LYS A 239 -16.17 18.61 11.81
N ASP A 240 -15.96 17.82 12.85
CA ASP A 240 -15.26 18.25 14.08
C ASP A 240 -13.81 18.63 13.81
N TYR A 241 -13.14 17.96 12.85
CA TYR A 241 -11.74 18.19 12.48
C TYR A 241 -11.56 18.90 11.13
N SER A 242 -12.66 19.34 10.49
CA SER A 242 -12.64 20.05 9.20
C SER A 242 -11.89 19.29 8.10
N LEU A 243 -12.05 17.97 8.03
CA LEU A 243 -11.35 17.10 7.09
C LEU A 243 -11.94 17.24 5.68
N LYS A 244 -11.08 17.26 4.66
CA LYS A 244 -11.50 17.42 3.26
C LYS A 244 -11.15 16.21 2.39
N ARG A 245 -10.08 15.49 2.70
CA ARG A 245 -9.55 14.36 1.91
C ARG A 245 -9.41 13.14 2.79
N VAL A 246 -10.33 12.17 2.63
CA VAL A 246 -10.42 11.01 3.50
C VAL A 246 -10.41 9.71 2.70
N ILE A 247 -9.63 8.72 3.13
CA ILE A 247 -9.71 7.35 2.63
C ILE A 247 -10.37 6.47 3.69
N THR A 248 -11.35 5.68 3.28
CA THR A 248 -11.96 4.68 4.16
C THR A 248 -11.50 3.28 3.77
N PHE A 249 -11.14 2.48 4.77
CA PHE A 249 -10.66 1.11 4.60
C PHE A 249 -11.73 0.10 4.96
N HIS A 250 -12.07 -0.78 4.02
CA HIS A 250 -13.10 -1.81 4.14
C HIS A 250 -12.50 -3.21 4.01
N HIS A 251 -13.18 -4.19 4.60
CA HIS A 251 -12.76 -5.60 4.54
C HIS A 251 -12.92 -6.19 3.13
N GLY A 252 -13.91 -5.76 2.37
CA GLY A 252 -14.21 -6.31 1.05
C GLY A 252 -14.74 -5.29 0.05
N VAL A 253 -14.72 -5.69 -1.23
CA VAL A 253 -15.12 -4.85 -2.37
C VAL A 253 -16.58 -4.40 -2.25
N LYS A 254 -17.49 -5.32 -1.91
CA LYS A 254 -18.93 -5.02 -1.77
C LYS A 254 -19.20 -4.02 -0.64
N GLN A 255 -18.49 -4.16 0.50
CA GLN A 255 -18.62 -3.24 1.63
C GLN A 255 -18.16 -1.83 1.26
N ALA A 256 -17.03 -1.71 0.58
CA ALA A 256 -16.48 -0.43 0.14
C ALA A 256 -17.38 0.25 -0.91
N SER A 257 -17.88 -0.49 -1.89
CA SER A 257 -18.81 0.04 -2.89
C SER A 257 -20.12 0.50 -2.26
N ASN A 258 -20.73 -0.34 -1.42
CA ASN A 258 -21.98 0.02 -0.72
C ASN A 258 -21.78 1.25 0.17
N PHE A 259 -20.64 1.35 0.87
CA PHE A 259 -20.34 2.52 1.69
C PHE A 259 -20.27 3.79 0.84
N CYS A 260 -19.57 3.73 -0.30
CA CYS A 260 -19.48 4.82 -1.26
C CYS A 260 -20.86 5.26 -1.75
N ASP A 261 -21.69 4.31 -2.20
CA ASP A 261 -23.00 4.58 -2.79
C ASP A 261 -23.99 5.18 -1.78
N HIS A 262 -23.96 4.70 -0.54
CA HIS A 262 -24.91 5.12 0.49
C HIS A 262 -24.44 6.34 1.30
N HIS A 263 -23.14 6.61 1.38
CA HIS A 263 -22.64 7.66 2.27
C HIS A 263 -23.21 9.04 1.97
N SER A 264 -23.15 9.45 0.70
CA SER A 264 -23.70 10.74 0.27
C SER A 264 -25.21 10.82 0.50
N GLU A 265 -25.95 9.74 0.24
CA GLU A 265 -27.38 9.64 0.45
C GLU A 265 -27.75 9.76 1.93
N ILE A 266 -27.07 9.00 2.79
CA ILE A 266 -27.24 9.03 4.23
C ILE A 266 -26.95 10.41 4.79
N VAL A 267 -25.83 11.00 4.39
CA VAL A 267 -25.40 12.32 4.85
C VAL A 267 -26.37 13.41 4.41
N ASN A 268 -26.83 13.40 3.17
CA ASN A 268 -27.82 14.34 2.69
C ASN A 268 -29.17 14.19 3.40
N SER A 269 -29.52 12.97 3.85
CA SER A 269 -30.72 12.72 4.63
C SER A 269 -30.64 13.23 6.08
N PHE A 270 -29.43 13.38 6.63
CA PHE A 270 -29.21 13.91 8.00
C PHE A 270 -29.32 15.44 8.10
N ASN A 271 -29.94 16.09 7.13
CA ASN A 271 -30.23 17.54 7.11
C ASN A 271 -29.08 18.39 7.63
N ASN A 272 -28.37 19.04 6.76
CA ASN A 272 -27.49 20.21 6.96
C ASN A 272 -26.73 20.34 8.31
N GLN A 273 -26.98 19.47 9.28
CA GLN A 273 -26.36 19.53 10.61
C GLN A 273 -25.08 18.69 10.71
N SER A 274 -24.94 17.63 9.89
CA SER A 274 -23.77 16.74 9.97
C SER A 274 -22.55 17.29 9.22
N TYR A 275 -22.76 17.86 8.05
CA TYR A 275 -21.67 18.49 7.25
C TYR A 275 -21.83 20.00 7.09
N GLY A 276 -22.94 20.61 7.57
CA GLY A 276 -23.27 21.99 7.28
C GLY A 276 -23.55 22.15 5.78
N ASP A 277 -23.01 23.23 5.16
CA ASP A 277 -23.13 23.50 3.73
C ASP A 277 -22.03 22.82 2.88
N MET A 278 -21.27 21.84 3.44
CA MET A 278 -20.16 21.20 2.72
C MET A 278 -20.70 20.18 1.71
N GLU A 279 -20.28 20.32 0.47
CA GLU A 279 -20.50 19.33 -0.58
C GLU A 279 -19.62 18.09 -0.31
N VAL A 280 -20.24 16.89 -0.32
CA VAL A 280 -19.54 15.62 -0.12
C VAL A 280 -19.54 14.82 -1.41
N GLN A 281 -18.36 14.51 -1.90
CA GLN A 281 -18.15 13.65 -3.06
C GLN A 281 -17.54 12.33 -2.60
N THR A 282 -18.14 11.22 -3.01
CA THR A 282 -17.66 9.89 -2.73
C THR A 282 -17.10 9.22 -3.98
N GLY A 283 -16.06 8.42 -3.81
CA GLY A 283 -15.46 7.58 -4.83
C GLY A 283 -15.16 6.20 -4.26
N PHE A 284 -14.92 5.25 -5.15
CA PHE A 284 -14.63 3.87 -4.80
C PHE A 284 -13.47 3.32 -5.63
N VAL A 285 -12.60 2.53 -4.98
CA VAL A 285 -11.51 1.82 -5.65
C VAL A 285 -11.35 0.41 -5.08
N CYS A 286 -11.03 -0.54 -5.96
CA CYS A 286 -10.73 -1.92 -5.60
C CYS A 286 -9.63 -2.52 -6.48
N GLY A 287 -9.10 -3.68 -6.09
CA GLY A 287 -8.04 -4.38 -6.80
C GLY A 287 -8.41 -4.74 -8.25
N ASP A 288 -9.63 -5.17 -8.49
CA ASP A 288 -10.11 -5.61 -9.81
C ASP A 288 -10.41 -4.45 -10.79
N MET A 289 -10.38 -3.20 -10.31
CA MET A 289 -10.65 -2.04 -11.15
C MET A 289 -9.47 -1.76 -12.08
N PRO A 290 -9.72 -1.43 -13.38
CA PRO A 290 -8.65 -1.00 -14.29
C PRO A 290 -7.82 0.14 -13.70
N SER A 291 -6.51 0.13 -13.96
CA SER A 291 -5.57 1.14 -13.44
C SER A 291 -5.94 2.57 -13.83
N THR A 292 -6.45 2.75 -15.06
CA THR A 292 -6.92 4.04 -15.57
C THR A 292 -8.07 4.60 -14.73
N ASP A 293 -9.10 3.78 -14.46
CA ASP A 293 -10.26 4.18 -13.68
C ASP A 293 -9.89 4.49 -12.22
N ARG A 294 -9.01 3.68 -11.66
CA ARG A 294 -8.47 3.87 -10.32
C ARG A 294 -7.69 5.18 -10.20
N ASN A 295 -6.81 5.46 -11.16
CA ASN A 295 -6.07 6.71 -11.22
C ASN A 295 -6.99 7.94 -11.35
N ILE A 296 -8.10 7.81 -12.08
CA ILE A 296 -9.12 8.86 -12.15
C ILE A 296 -9.71 9.14 -10.76
N GLN A 297 -10.05 8.10 -9.99
CA GLN A 297 -10.60 8.28 -8.64
C GLN A 297 -9.58 8.88 -7.67
N ILE A 298 -8.32 8.43 -7.73
CA ILE A 298 -7.22 8.96 -6.93
C ILE A 298 -6.96 10.43 -7.27
N ASN A 299 -6.93 10.78 -8.56
CA ASN A 299 -6.74 12.16 -9.00
C ASN A 299 -7.91 13.06 -8.57
N LYS A 300 -9.14 12.54 -8.60
CA LYS A 300 -10.30 13.26 -8.06
C LYS A 300 -10.12 13.54 -6.56
N LEU A 301 -9.66 12.56 -5.77
CA LEU A 301 -9.40 12.77 -4.35
C LEU A 301 -8.37 13.88 -4.11
N GLN A 302 -7.33 13.96 -4.96
CA GLN A 302 -6.24 14.94 -4.83
C GLN A 302 -6.59 16.34 -5.35
N THR A 303 -7.68 16.50 -6.12
CA THR A 303 -8.04 17.80 -6.68
C THR A 303 -8.30 18.81 -5.56
N LYS A 304 -7.72 20.00 -5.70
CA LYS A 304 -7.93 21.11 -4.76
C LYS A 304 -9.36 21.62 -4.83
N GLY A 305 -9.97 21.92 -3.69
CA GLY A 305 -11.34 22.42 -3.58
C GLY A 305 -11.81 22.39 -2.13
N ASP A 306 -12.93 23.03 -1.85
CA ASP A 306 -13.51 23.11 -0.51
C ASP A 306 -14.44 21.93 -0.18
N GLU A 307 -14.84 21.18 -1.19
CA GLU A 307 -15.65 19.98 -1.03
C GLU A 307 -14.90 18.87 -0.26
N VAL A 308 -15.65 18.11 0.52
CA VAL A 308 -15.18 16.90 1.17
C VAL A 308 -15.14 15.76 0.15
N ARG A 309 -14.01 15.09 0.05
CA ARG A 309 -13.86 13.93 -0.83
C ARG A 309 -13.48 12.70 -0.04
N ILE A 310 -14.28 11.67 -0.20
CA ILE A 310 -14.11 10.38 0.49
C ILE A 310 -13.85 9.32 -0.57
N LEU A 311 -12.76 8.60 -0.43
CA LEU A 311 -12.42 7.47 -1.30
C LEU A 311 -12.53 6.16 -0.52
N SER A 312 -13.55 5.37 -0.83
CA SER A 312 -13.73 4.04 -0.25
C SER A 312 -12.80 3.04 -0.91
N ASN A 313 -11.98 2.39 -0.10
CA ASN A 313 -10.95 1.47 -0.56
C ASN A 313 -11.17 0.05 -0.07
N ALA A 314 -11.11 -0.91 -1.00
CA ALA A 314 -11.06 -2.32 -0.71
C ALA A 314 -9.78 -2.95 -1.26
N ARG A 315 -8.83 -3.24 -0.38
CA ARG A 315 -7.60 -4.02 -0.67
C ARG A 315 -6.67 -3.49 -1.77
N CYS A 316 -6.78 -2.23 -2.18
CA CYS A 316 -5.97 -1.75 -3.31
C CYS A 316 -5.09 -0.53 -3.03
N LEU A 317 -5.28 0.17 -1.94
CA LEU A 317 -4.45 1.32 -1.58
C LEU A 317 -3.43 0.98 -0.48
N SER A 318 -3.05 -0.29 -0.31
CA SER A 318 -2.02 -0.70 0.65
C SER A 318 -0.61 -0.32 0.18
N GLU A 319 -0.33 -0.30 -1.14
CA GLU A 319 1.00 -0.02 -1.68
C GLU A 319 0.97 0.93 -2.89
N GLY A 320 2.06 1.65 -3.13
CA GLY A 320 2.33 2.35 -4.40
C GLY A 320 1.54 3.63 -4.70
N VAL A 321 0.72 4.18 -3.79
CA VAL A 321 -0.03 5.41 -4.03
C VAL A 321 0.47 6.54 -3.14
N ASN A 322 0.87 7.65 -3.75
CA ASN A 322 1.29 8.85 -3.06
C ASN A 322 0.16 9.90 -3.06
N ILE A 323 -0.41 10.20 -1.89
CA ILE A 323 -1.47 11.22 -1.71
C ILE A 323 -1.06 12.18 -0.60
N PRO A 324 -0.20 13.18 -0.89
CA PRO A 324 0.28 14.12 0.13
C PRO A 324 -0.83 14.95 0.77
N SER A 325 -1.92 15.22 0.02
CA SER A 325 -3.07 16.01 0.47
C SER A 325 -4.07 15.25 1.35
N LEU A 326 -3.77 14.00 1.73
CA LEU A 326 -4.67 13.17 2.53
C LEU A 326 -4.73 13.68 3.98
N ASP A 327 -5.93 14.09 4.46
CA ASP A 327 -6.11 14.58 5.83
C ASP A 327 -6.33 13.44 6.82
N ALA A 328 -7.10 12.43 6.42
CA ALA A 328 -7.46 11.34 7.30
C ALA A 328 -7.59 9.99 6.60
N ILE A 329 -7.40 8.95 7.38
CA ILE A 329 -7.84 7.58 7.08
C ILE A 329 -8.88 7.14 8.09
N ALA A 330 -9.86 6.34 7.66
CA ALA A 330 -10.85 5.76 8.55
C ALA A 330 -10.89 4.23 8.37
N PHE A 331 -10.67 3.50 9.45
CA PHE A 331 -10.84 2.05 9.46
C PHE A 331 -12.30 1.71 9.78
N ILE A 332 -13.11 1.61 8.73
CA ILE A 332 -14.54 1.27 8.85
C ILE A 332 -14.71 -0.16 9.32
N ASP A 333 -13.88 -1.06 8.79
CA ASP A 333 -13.78 -2.44 9.25
C ASP A 333 -12.46 -2.67 9.99
N PRO A 334 -12.45 -3.46 11.07
CA PRO A 334 -11.25 -3.76 11.83
C PRO A 334 -10.16 -4.41 10.98
N ARG A 335 -8.93 -3.94 11.12
CA ARG A 335 -7.74 -4.53 10.49
C ARG A 335 -6.95 -5.35 11.50
N LYS A 336 -6.49 -6.53 11.08
CA LYS A 336 -5.67 -7.43 11.92
C LYS A 336 -4.19 -7.35 11.59
N SER A 337 -3.85 -6.95 10.36
CA SER A 337 -2.48 -6.86 9.90
C SER A 337 -1.82 -5.57 10.38
N VAL A 338 -0.77 -5.70 11.18
CA VAL A 338 0.05 -4.56 11.61
C VAL A 338 0.72 -3.88 10.41
N VAL A 339 1.09 -4.67 9.39
CA VAL A 339 1.67 -4.18 8.13
C VAL A 339 0.70 -3.22 7.43
N ASP A 340 -0.56 -3.66 7.21
CA ASP A 340 -1.58 -2.84 6.52
C ASP A 340 -1.89 -1.56 7.29
N ILE A 341 -1.93 -1.65 8.63
CA ILE A 341 -2.16 -0.49 9.49
C ILE A 341 -0.99 0.50 9.37
N ALA A 342 0.25 0.03 9.50
CA ALA A 342 1.43 0.87 9.42
C ALA A 342 1.55 1.55 8.04
N GLN A 343 1.30 0.82 6.96
CA GLN A 343 1.29 1.36 5.60
C GLN A 343 0.18 2.39 5.39
N ALA A 344 -1.03 2.15 5.90
CA ALA A 344 -2.13 3.11 5.82
C ALA A 344 -1.83 4.39 6.63
N VAL A 345 -1.33 4.24 7.86
CA VAL A 345 -0.90 5.37 8.72
C VAL A 345 0.23 6.15 8.05
N GLY A 346 1.25 5.47 7.54
CA GLY A 346 2.38 6.09 6.84
C GLY A 346 1.96 7.00 5.67
N ARG A 347 0.78 6.78 5.07
CA ARG A 347 0.24 7.64 4.01
C ARG A 347 -0.36 8.92 4.56
N VAL A 348 -1.11 8.82 5.65
CA VAL A 348 -1.79 9.98 6.22
C VAL A 348 -0.84 10.91 6.96
N ILE A 349 0.32 10.42 7.40
CA ILE A 349 1.34 11.25 8.07
C ILE A 349 2.42 11.78 7.12
N ARG A 350 2.28 11.59 5.81
CA ARG A 350 3.18 12.25 4.83
C ARG A 350 3.08 13.75 4.96
N LYS A 351 4.24 14.40 5.00
CA LYS A 351 4.33 15.85 5.14
C LYS A 351 3.81 16.56 3.89
N ASN A 352 3.06 17.64 4.11
CA ASN A 352 2.61 18.57 3.08
C ASN A 352 2.66 19.97 3.68
N ASP A 353 2.95 20.98 2.88
CA ASP A 353 3.13 22.38 3.31
C ASP A 353 1.94 22.98 4.09
N ILE A 354 0.74 22.39 3.93
CA ILE A 354 -0.51 22.92 4.53
C ILE A 354 -0.93 22.10 5.77
N LYS A 355 -0.34 20.92 5.97
CA LYS A 355 -0.84 19.92 6.92
C LYS A 355 0.08 19.79 8.13
N SER A 356 -0.47 20.02 9.31
CA SER A 356 0.23 19.84 10.59
C SER A 356 0.04 18.42 11.18
N HIS A 357 -1.11 17.81 10.97
CA HIS A 357 -1.47 16.49 11.53
C HIS A 357 -2.18 15.61 10.52
N GLY A 358 -1.98 14.30 10.66
CA GLY A 358 -2.79 13.27 10.00
C GLY A 358 -3.79 12.67 10.98
N TYR A 359 -5.02 12.38 10.55
CA TYR A 359 -6.05 11.83 11.43
C TYR A 359 -6.32 10.36 11.11
N ILE A 360 -6.40 9.53 12.16
CA ILE A 360 -6.75 8.12 12.09
C ILE A 360 -8.09 7.93 12.78
N ILE A 361 -9.15 7.72 12.02
CA ILE A 361 -10.52 7.64 12.52
C ILE A 361 -10.88 6.18 12.75
N LEU A 362 -11.35 5.90 13.96
CA LEU A 362 -11.84 4.59 14.40
C LEU A 362 -13.31 4.70 14.81
N PRO A 363 -14.27 4.38 13.92
CA PRO A 363 -15.67 4.29 14.27
C PRO A 363 -15.92 3.13 15.24
N VAL A 364 -16.63 3.38 16.32
CA VAL A 364 -17.00 2.35 17.31
C VAL A 364 -18.50 2.40 17.58
N TYR A 365 -19.18 1.33 17.27
CA TYR A 365 -20.57 1.17 17.68
C TYR A 365 -20.64 0.69 19.11
N LEU A 366 -21.27 1.50 19.94
CA LEU A 366 -21.51 1.21 21.35
C LEU A 366 -22.97 0.74 21.48
N GLY A 367 -23.25 -0.51 21.15
CA GLY A 367 -24.58 -1.10 21.35
C GLY A 367 -25.11 -0.88 22.76
N ASN A 368 -26.39 -1.13 22.99
CA ASN A 368 -26.95 -1.08 24.36
C ASN A 368 -26.13 -2.04 25.23
N SER A 369 -25.39 -1.50 26.19
CA SER A 369 -24.74 -2.28 27.26
C SER A 369 -25.78 -2.85 28.20
N GLN A 370 -26.52 -3.85 27.74
CA GLN A 370 -27.35 -4.76 28.53
C GLN A 370 -27.11 -6.18 28.01
N ASP A 371 -25.83 -6.62 28.12
CA ASP A 371 -25.50 -8.05 28.28
C ASP A 371 -24.06 -8.13 28.84
#